data_f56e7d48ecf896b27e868aa11c8c75b0
#
_entry.id   f56e7d48ecf896b27e868aa11c8c75b0
#
_cell.length_a   1.000
_cell.length_b   1.000
_cell.length_c   1.000
_cell.angle_alpha   90.00
_cell.angle_beta   90.00
_cell.angle_gamma   90.00
#
_symmetry.space_group_name_H-M   'P 1'
#
loop_
_entity.id
_entity.type
_entity.pdbx_description
1 polymer ?
#
loop_
_entity_poly.entity_id
_entity_poly.type
_entity_poly.pdbx_seq_one_letter_code
_entity_poly.pdbx_strand_id
1 'polypeptide(L)'
;EEVFDSTFWMYWRSMFAFENWHSALEMKLYFQRFIHHISGLPDFSALKFTKYNQYESLILPMQKYLEEAGVEFQFNTEVTNVLFEFEGNKKIAKAIECKVNGVEKGIVLTENDFVFVTNGSCTEGTIYGDQNHAPNGDAEVRTSGCWSLWKNIAKQDPSFGHPEKFCSDIAKTNWESATVTTCLLYTSPSPRDGATSR
;
A
#
# COMPACT_ATOMS: atom_id res chain seq x y z
N GLU A 1 25.24 10.69 -4.11
CA GLU A 1 24.68 12.00 -3.70
C GLU A 1 24.06 12.74 -4.90
N GLU A 2 24.75 12.92 -6.03
CA GLU A 2 24.25 13.65 -7.22
C GLU A 2 22.88 13.16 -7.74
N VAL A 3 22.59 11.86 -7.63
CA VAL A 3 21.30 11.30 -8.05
C VAL A 3 20.16 11.81 -7.18
N PHE A 4 20.37 11.91 -5.87
CA PHE A 4 19.34 12.31 -4.92
C PHE A 4 18.98 13.80 -5.00
N ASP A 5 19.86 14.62 -5.58
CA ASP A 5 19.65 16.05 -5.81
C ASP A 5 19.09 16.34 -7.22
N SER A 6 18.87 15.29 -8.02
CA SER A 6 18.41 15.42 -9.39
C SER A 6 16.88 15.58 -9.50
N THR A 7 16.45 16.27 -10.56
CA THR A 7 15.02 16.36 -10.93
C THR A 7 14.42 14.98 -11.18
N PHE A 8 15.20 14.05 -11.73
CA PHE A 8 14.78 12.66 -11.90
C PHE A 8 14.39 12.04 -10.56
N TRP A 9 15.23 12.18 -9.53
CA TRP A 9 14.96 11.62 -8.22
C TRP A 9 13.74 12.28 -7.57
N MET A 10 13.57 13.58 -7.70
CA MET A 10 12.41 14.30 -7.22
C MET A 10 11.09 13.71 -7.77
N TYR A 11 11.02 13.49 -9.10
CA TYR A 11 9.86 12.86 -9.72
C TYR A 11 9.68 11.41 -9.28
N TRP A 12 10.77 10.65 -9.26
CA TRP A 12 10.73 9.24 -8.91
C TRP A 12 10.24 9.01 -7.48
N ARG A 13 10.83 9.71 -6.52
CA ARG A 13 10.43 9.60 -5.12
C ARG A 13 8.99 10.05 -4.88
N SER A 14 8.55 11.11 -5.54
CA SER A 14 7.18 11.63 -5.43
C SER A 14 6.15 10.67 -6.00
N MET A 15 6.46 9.99 -7.10
CA MET A 15 5.55 9.08 -7.78
C MET A 15 5.44 7.72 -7.08
N PHE A 16 6.54 7.19 -6.58
CA PHE A 16 6.63 5.85 -6.04
C PHE A 16 6.88 5.80 -4.53
N ALA A 17 6.82 6.92 -3.84
CA ALA A 17 7.08 7.05 -2.41
C ALA A 17 8.45 6.47 -1.98
N PHE A 18 9.50 6.71 -2.77
CA PHE A 18 10.86 6.32 -2.40
C PHE A 18 11.53 7.34 -1.49
N GLU A 19 12.33 6.83 -0.58
CA GLU A 19 13.24 7.60 0.26
C GLU A 19 14.70 7.22 -0.02
N ASN A 20 15.63 8.12 0.31
CA ASN A 20 17.06 7.93 0.02
C ASN A 20 17.68 6.70 0.71
N TRP A 21 17.04 6.19 1.75
CA TRP A 21 17.45 5.03 2.52
C TRP A 21 16.79 3.71 2.09
N HIS A 22 15.83 3.75 1.14
CA HIS A 22 15.17 2.56 0.65
C HIS A 22 16.11 1.61 -0.09
N SER A 23 15.68 0.36 -0.25
CA SER A 23 16.46 -0.68 -0.91
C SER A 23 16.79 -0.34 -2.36
N ALA A 24 18.07 -0.35 -2.70
CA ALA A 24 18.52 -0.20 -4.08
C ALA A 24 18.05 -1.36 -4.99
N LEU A 25 17.83 -2.55 -4.42
CA LEU A 25 17.26 -3.68 -5.16
C LEU A 25 15.81 -3.41 -5.53
N GLU A 26 15.02 -2.87 -4.62
CA GLU A 26 13.63 -2.48 -4.88
C GLU A 26 13.57 -1.38 -5.94
N MET A 27 14.40 -0.34 -5.82
CA MET A 27 14.56 0.69 -6.84
C MET A 27 14.86 0.09 -8.21
N LYS A 28 15.78 -0.87 -8.29
CA LYS A 28 16.12 -1.57 -9.54
C LYS A 28 14.91 -2.26 -10.15
N LEU A 29 14.11 -2.98 -9.34
CA LEU A 29 12.93 -3.70 -9.82
C LEU A 29 11.85 -2.75 -10.36
N TYR A 30 11.61 -1.64 -9.66
CA TYR A 30 10.72 -0.60 -10.14
C TYR A 30 11.24 0.04 -11.42
N PHE A 31 12.52 0.37 -11.46
CA PHE A 31 13.16 0.98 -12.62
C PHE A 31 13.06 0.09 -13.85
N GLN A 32 13.35 -1.20 -13.74
CA GLN A 32 13.20 -2.16 -14.84
C GLN A 32 11.77 -2.20 -15.40
N ARG A 33 10.78 -2.00 -14.55
CA ARG A 33 9.37 -2.00 -14.94
C ARG A 33 8.93 -0.70 -15.61
N PHE A 34 9.46 0.45 -15.19
CA PHE A 34 8.93 1.76 -15.55
C PHE A 34 9.86 2.61 -16.43
N ILE A 35 11.11 2.17 -16.68
CA ILE A 35 12.07 2.98 -17.40
C ILE A 35 11.60 3.43 -18.79
N HIS A 36 10.86 2.60 -19.48
CA HIS A 36 10.33 2.91 -20.81
C HIS A 36 9.21 3.97 -20.80
N HIS A 37 8.70 4.33 -19.63
CA HIS A 37 7.72 5.40 -19.45
C HIS A 37 8.31 6.70 -18.91
N ILE A 38 9.63 6.76 -18.67
CA ILE A 38 10.30 7.92 -18.04
C ILE A 38 10.08 9.22 -18.82
N SER A 39 10.11 9.17 -20.15
CA SER A 39 9.92 10.37 -20.97
C SER A 39 8.55 11.03 -20.79
N GLY A 40 7.54 10.28 -20.39
CA GLY A 40 6.19 10.78 -20.14
C GLY A 40 5.89 11.12 -18.69
N LEU A 41 6.88 11.10 -17.78
CA LEU A 41 6.67 11.46 -16.38
C LEU A 41 6.49 12.96 -16.16
N PRO A 42 7.26 13.86 -16.80
CA PRO A 42 7.17 15.29 -16.53
C PRO A 42 5.83 15.93 -16.91
N ASP A 43 5.16 15.40 -17.92
CA ASP A 43 3.87 15.88 -18.44
C ASP A 43 2.71 14.91 -18.16
N PHE A 44 3.00 13.82 -17.44
CA PHE A 44 2.06 12.74 -17.15
C PHE A 44 1.47 12.03 -18.39
N SER A 45 2.04 12.20 -19.57
CA SER A 45 1.56 11.58 -20.81
C SER A 45 1.64 10.04 -20.77
N ALA A 46 2.57 9.50 -19.97
CA ALA A 46 2.70 8.06 -19.73
C ALA A 46 1.59 7.49 -18.85
N LEU A 47 0.89 8.31 -18.07
CA LEU A 47 -0.17 7.86 -17.18
C LEU A 47 -1.50 7.75 -17.94
N LYS A 48 -2.20 6.66 -17.68
CA LYS A 48 -3.52 6.42 -18.23
C LYS A 48 -4.53 6.34 -17.08
N PHE A 49 -5.66 6.98 -17.27
CA PHE A 49 -6.73 7.03 -16.30
C PHE A 49 -7.95 6.31 -16.86
N THR A 50 -8.67 5.63 -16.01
CA THR A 50 -9.96 5.05 -16.37
C THR A 50 -11.00 6.17 -16.52
N LYS A 51 -11.92 6.02 -17.48
CA LYS A 51 -13.01 6.98 -17.69
C LYS A 51 -13.98 7.02 -16.52
N TYR A 52 -14.16 5.91 -15.84
CA TYR A 52 -15.09 5.72 -14.74
C TYR A 52 -14.33 5.32 -13.48
N ASN A 53 -14.97 5.46 -12.33
CA ASN A 53 -14.47 4.99 -11.05
C ASN A 53 -14.09 3.49 -11.14
N GLN A 54 -12.89 3.14 -10.67
CA GLN A 54 -12.39 1.77 -10.75
C GLN A 54 -13.17 0.79 -9.88
N TYR A 55 -13.71 1.24 -8.76
CA TYR A 55 -14.48 0.37 -7.88
C TYR A 55 -15.74 -0.14 -8.58
N GLU A 56 -16.54 0.76 -9.13
CA GLU A 56 -17.80 0.42 -9.80
C GLU A 56 -17.60 -0.24 -11.17
N SER A 57 -16.56 0.18 -11.91
CA SER A 57 -16.35 -0.29 -13.27
C SER A 57 -15.49 -1.55 -13.40
N LEU A 58 -14.65 -1.84 -12.41
CA LEU A 58 -13.74 -2.99 -12.42
C LEU A 58 -13.97 -3.91 -11.23
N ILE A 59 -13.93 -3.39 -9.99
CA ILE A 59 -13.93 -4.23 -8.79
C ILE A 59 -15.27 -4.93 -8.60
N LEU A 60 -16.38 -4.20 -8.61
CA LEU A 60 -17.70 -4.80 -8.43
C LEU A 60 -18.07 -5.85 -9.50
N PRO A 61 -17.86 -5.60 -10.81
CA PRO A 61 -18.10 -6.63 -11.82
C PRO A 61 -17.21 -7.87 -11.65
N MET A 62 -15.94 -7.70 -11.27
CA MET A 62 -15.04 -8.82 -11.00
C MET A 62 -15.48 -9.61 -9.78
N GLN A 63 -15.83 -8.93 -8.69
CA GLN A 63 -16.36 -9.57 -7.49
C GLN A 63 -17.59 -10.41 -7.81
N LYS A 64 -18.59 -9.84 -8.49
CA LYS A 64 -19.80 -10.54 -8.88
C LYS A 64 -19.51 -11.78 -9.72
N TYR A 65 -18.61 -11.67 -10.70
CA TYR A 65 -18.21 -12.81 -11.52
C TYR A 65 -17.58 -13.93 -10.67
N LEU A 66 -16.74 -13.57 -9.71
CA LEU A 66 -16.09 -14.54 -8.82
C LEU A 66 -17.09 -15.19 -7.86
N GLU A 67 -18.06 -14.42 -7.33
CA GLU A 67 -19.15 -14.94 -6.50
C GLU A 67 -20.01 -15.95 -7.27
N GLU A 68 -20.36 -15.64 -8.53
CA GLU A 68 -21.06 -16.55 -9.43
C GLU A 68 -20.26 -17.83 -9.74
N ALA A 69 -18.93 -17.74 -9.69
CA ALA A 69 -18.02 -18.89 -9.82
C ALA A 69 -17.77 -19.67 -8.52
N GLY A 70 -18.43 -19.28 -7.42
CA GLY A 70 -18.35 -19.97 -6.13
C GLY A 70 -17.26 -19.47 -5.20
N VAL A 71 -16.66 -18.31 -5.46
CA VAL A 71 -15.71 -17.67 -4.53
C VAL A 71 -16.48 -16.98 -3.40
N GLU A 72 -16.09 -17.28 -2.16
CA GLU A 72 -16.67 -16.66 -0.97
C GLU A 72 -15.80 -15.49 -0.50
N PHE A 73 -16.39 -14.30 -0.39
CA PHE A 73 -15.77 -13.12 0.18
C PHE A 73 -16.23 -12.92 1.63
N GLN A 74 -15.31 -13.00 2.57
CA GLN A 74 -15.59 -12.76 3.98
C GLN A 74 -15.13 -11.35 4.38
N PHE A 75 -16.04 -10.39 4.34
CA PHE A 75 -15.80 -9.03 4.81
C PHE A 75 -15.88 -8.93 6.34
N ASN A 76 -15.45 -7.80 6.89
CA ASN A 76 -15.40 -7.55 8.35
C ASN A 76 -14.66 -8.67 9.11
N THR A 77 -13.64 -9.23 8.45
CA THR A 77 -12.82 -10.32 8.97
C THR A 77 -11.36 -9.86 8.98
N GLU A 78 -10.85 -9.63 10.18
CA GLU A 78 -9.44 -9.32 10.39
C GLU A 78 -8.67 -10.62 10.62
N VAL A 79 -7.77 -10.98 9.71
CA VAL A 79 -6.85 -12.10 9.92
C VAL A 79 -5.72 -11.62 10.84
N THR A 80 -5.65 -12.21 12.02
CA THR A 80 -4.69 -11.82 13.06
C THR A 80 -3.42 -12.65 13.04
N ASN A 81 -3.51 -13.90 12.57
CA ASN A 81 -2.36 -14.80 12.48
C ASN A 81 -2.60 -15.92 11.46
N VAL A 82 -1.50 -16.50 10.96
CA VAL A 82 -1.49 -17.80 10.29
C VAL A 82 -0.51 -18.67 11.06
N LEU A 83 -0.98 -19.79 11.59
CA LEU A 83 -0.17 -20.71 12.36
C LEU A 83 0.54 -21.70 11.43
N PHE A 84 1.83 -21.88 11.66
CA PHE A 84 2.68 -22.77 10.86
C PHE A 84 3.27 -23.91 11.68
N GLU A 85 3.39 -25.05 11.04
CA GLU A 85 4.24 -26.14 11.47
C GLU A 85 5.48 -26.18 10.55
N PHE A 86 6.63 -26.52 11.12
CA PHE A 86 7.91 -26.51 10.44
C PHE A 86 8.44 -27.95 10.32
N GLU A 87 8.62 -28.42 9.10
CA GLU A 87 9.22 -29.72 8.80
C GLU A 87 10.48 -29.53 7.95
N GLY A 88 11.65 -29.48 8.58
CA GLY A 88 12.89 -29.10 7.92
C GLY A 88 12.80 -27.70 7.30
N ASN A 89 12.90 -27.61 5.98
CA ASN A 89 12.78 -26.33 5.26
C ASN A 89 11.34 -26.00 4.78
N LYS A 90 10.36 -26.86 5.09
CA LYS A 90 8.96 -26.63 4.71
C LYS A 90 8.24 -25.86 5.79
N LYS A 91 7.40 -24.94 5.35
CA LYS A 91 6.47 -24.18 6.17
C LYS A 91 5.06 -24.58 5.79
N ILE A 92 4.35 -25.22 6.70
CA ILE A 92 3.02 -25.78 6.47
C ILE A 92 2.02 -24.95 7.27
N ALA A 93 1.12 -24.23 6.60
CA ALA A 93 0.04 -23.52 7.27
C ALA A 93 -0.96 -24.53 7.86
N LYS A 94 -1.26 -24.39 9.14
CA LYS A 94 -2.15 -25.29 9.89
C LYS A 94 -3.48 -24.67 10.27
N ALA A 95 -3.47 -23.37 10.52
CA ALA A 95 -4.69 -22.65 10.88
C ALA A 95 -4.57 -21.16 10.53
N ILE A 96 -5.72 -20.54 10.33
CA ILE A 96 -5.86 -19.08 10.24
C ILE A 96 -6.62 -18.62 11.46
N GLU A 97 -6.06 -17.69 12.22
CA GLU A 97 -6.71 -17.00 13.31
C GLU A 97 -7.27 -15.68 12.82
N CYS A 98 -8.52 -15.40 13.08
CA CYS A 98 -9.18 -14.19 12.64
C CYS A 98 -10.22 -13.68 13.64
N LYS A 99 -10.61 -12.42 13.48
CA LYS A 99 -11.74 -11.80 14.17
C LYS A 99 -12.82 -11.49 13.16
N VAL A 100 -13.96 -12.13 13.30
CA VAL A 100 -15.14 -11.89 12.46
C VAL A 100 -16.10 -11.00 13.25
N ASN A 101 -16.33 -9.77 12.78
CA ASN A 101 -17.10 -8.77 13.52
C ASN A 101 -16.61 -8.59 14.98
N GLY A 102 -15.29 -8.65 15.19
CA GLY A 102 -14.66 -8.52 16.51
C GLY A 102 -14.64 -9.80 17.36
N VAL A 103 -15.24 -10.91 16.91
CA VAL A 103 -15.25 -12.20 17.62
C VAL A 103 -14.14 -13.10 17.07
N GLU A 104 -13.32 -13.64 17.95
CA GLU A 104 -12.23 -14.54 17.57
C GLU A 104 -12.76 -15.85 16.96
N LYS A 105 -12.13 -16.26 15.87
CA LYS A 105 -12.45 -17.48 15.14
C LYS A 105 -11.17 -18.10 14.58
N GLY A 106 -11.06 -19.43 14.66
CA GLY A 106 -10.01 -20.21 14.01
C GLY A 106 -10.55 -20.97 12.79
N ILE A 107 -9.78 -21.02 11.73
CA ILE A 107 -10.04 -21.86 10.55
C ILE A 107 -8.93 -22.89 10.50
N VAL A 108 -9.27 -24.16 10.70
CA VAL A 108 -8.30 -25.28 10.59
C VAL A 108 -8.06 -25.59 9.13
N LEU A 109 -6.80 -25.76 8.76
CA LEU A 109 -6.38 -26.07 7.41
C LEU A 109 -5.99 -27.55 7.28
N THR A 110 -6.23 -28.09 6.11
CA THR A 110 -5.87 -29.45 5.72
C THR A 110 -4.70 -29.46 4.75
N GLU A 111 -4.20 -30.62 4.39
CA GLU A 111 -3.12 -30.77 3.39
C GLU A 111 -3.53 -30.35 1.96
N ASN A 112 -4.83 -30.21 1.71
CA ASN A 112 -5.36 -29.79 0.41
C ASN A 112 -5.61 -28.28 0.30
N ASP A 113 -5.36 -27.53 1.39
CA ASP A 113 -5.57 -26.10 1.43
C ASP A 113 -4.29 -25.34 1.08
N PHE A 114 -4.45 -24.26 0.31
CA PHE A 114 -3.40 -23.30 0.02
C PHE A 114 -3.74 -21.96 0.63
N VAL A 115 -2.76 -21.33 1.29
CA VAL A 115 -2.91 -20.01 1.88
C VAL A 115 -2.03 -19.02 1.14
N PHE A 116 -2.66 -17.99 0.55
CA PHE A 116 -1.97 -16.86 -0.04
C PHE A 116 -2.13 -15.65 0.87
N VAL A 117 -1.01 -15.09 1.34
CA VAL A 117 -1.00 -13.92 2.19
C VAL A 117 -0.53 -12.72 1.35
N THR A 118 -1.45 -11.79 1.09
CA THR A 118 -1.20 -10.57 0.30
C THR A 118 -1.39 -9.34 1.17
N ASN A 119 -0.80 -9.37 2.34
CA ASN A 119 -0.83 -8.26 3.28
C ASN A 119 0.34 -7.31 3.05
N GLY A 120 0.28 -6.20 3.71
CA GLY A 120 1.33 -5.21 3.70
C GLY A 120 1.14 -4.21 2.58
N SER A 121 1.17 -2.96 2.95
CA SER A 121 1.06 -1.85 2.04
C SER A 121 1.59 -0.59 2.71
N CYS A 122 2.20 0.30 1.92
CA CYS A 122 2.55 1.63 2.37
C CYS A 122 1.32 2.49 2.75
N THR A 123 0.11 2.02 2.40
CA THR A 123 -1.15 2.67 2.77
C THR A 123 -1.76 2.15 4.08
N GLU A 124 -1.15 1.18 4.72
CA GLU A 124 -1.61 0.71 6.03
C GLU A 124 -1.52 1.83 7.06
N GLY A 125 -2.59 2.05 7.78
CA GLY A 125 -2.66 3.13 8.75
C GLY A 125 -2.90 4.51 8.16
N THR A 126 -3.27 4.64 6.88
CA THR A 126 -3.62 5.93 6.26
C THR A 126 -4.71 6.65 7.03
N ILE A 127 -4.50 7.92 7.27
CA ILE A 127 -5.47 8.85 7.86
C ILE A 127 -5.93 9.80 6.77
N TYR A 128 -7.23 9.90 6.58
CA TYR A 128 -7.81 10.77 5.58
C TYR A 128 -8.20 12.11 6.20
N GLY A 129 -7.91 13.17 5.47
CA GLY A 129 -8.47 14.48 5.71
C GLY A 129 -9.64 14.79 4.78
N ASP A 130 -10.30 15.93 5.00
CA ASP A 130 -11.30 16.47 4.12
C ASP A 130 -11.05 17.98 3.88
N GLN A 131 -11.94 18.68 3.18
CA GLN A 131 -11.77 20.11 2.88
C GLN A 131 -11.71 21.01 4.12
N ASN A 132 -12.21 20.58 5.25
CA ASN A 132 -12.32 21.38 6.48
C ASN A 132 -11.40 20.87 7.59
N HIS A 133 -10.90 19.65 7.46
CA HIS A 133 -10.11 18.98 8.49
C HIS A 133 -8.85 18.38 7.89
N ALA A 134 -7.70 18.87 8.30
CA ALA A 134 -6.42 18.22 7.97
C ALA A 134 -6.32 16.86 8.69
N PRO A 135 -5.69 15.87 8.08
CA PRO A 135 -5.37 14.65 8.79
C PRO A 135 -4.43 14.95 9.97
N ASN A 136 -4.62 14.27 11.09
CA ASN A 136 -3.73 14.45 12.24
C ASN A 136 -2.32 13.91 11.88
N GLY A 137 -1.33 14.80 11.86
CA GLY A 137 0.07 14.47 11.58
C GLY A 137 0.79 13.73 12.70
N ASP A 138 0.23 13.71 13.91
CA ASP A 138 0.81 13.03 15.08
C ASP A 138 0.45 11.53 15.06
N ALA A 139 0.65 10.89 13.92
CA ALA A 139 0.32 9.48 13.77
C ALA A 139 1.25 8.61 14.62
N GLU A 140 0.68 7.90 15.58
CA GLU A 140 1.40 6.81 16.27
C GLU A 140 1.59 5.62 15.30
N VAL A 141 2.67 4.86 15.51
CA VAL A 141 2.88 3.61 14.79
C VAL A 141 1.68 2.69 15.01
N ARG A 142 0.89 2.51 13.98
CA ARG A 142 -0.23 1.57 14.06
C ARG A 142 0.30 0.16 14.01
N THR A 143 -0.16 -0.64 14.97
CA THR A 143 0.22 -2.05 15.11
C THR A 143 -0.91 -2.99 14.70
N SER A 144 -1.95 -2.47 14.05
CA SER A 144 -3.12 -3.20 13.56
C SER A 144 -2.97 -3.60 12.09
N GLY A 145 -3.89 -4.39 11.60
CA GLY A 145 -3.99 -4.76 10.19
C GLY A 145 -2.84 -5.62 9.69
N CYS A 146 -2.33 -5.30 8.52
CA CYS A 146 -1.31 -6.10 7.85
C CYS A 146 0.02 -6.14 8.61
N TRP A 147 0.40 -5.09 9.32
CA TRP A 147 1.63 -5.08 10.12
C TRP A 147 1.55 -6.01 11.32
N SER A 148 0.42 -6.05 12.02
CA SER A 148 0.22 -6.97 13.14
C SER A 148 0.22 -8.42 12.68
N LEU A 149 -0.41 -8.73 11.55
CA LEU A 149 -0.38 -10.06 10.96
C LEU A 149 1.06 -10.49 10.64
N TRP A 150 1.83 -9.65 9.95
CA TRP A 150 3.22 -9.99 9.63
C TRP A 150 4.08 -10.14 10.89
N LYS A 151 3.92 -9.26 11.89
CA LYS A 151 4.61 -9.40 13.18
C LYS A 151 4.28 -10.73 13.87
N ASN A 152 3.03 -11.15 13.86
CA ASN A 152 2.62 -12.41 14.47
C ASN A 152 3.18 -13.63 13.71
N ILE A 153 3.16 -13.60 12.40
CA ILE A 153 3.78 -14.63 11.56
C ILE A 153 5.31 -14.69 11.80
N ALA A 154 5.98 -13.54 11.81
CA ALA A 154 7.43 -13.46 11.98
C ALA A 154 7.94 -13.91 13.37
N LYS A 155 7.10 -13.88 14.41
CA LYS A 155 7.43 -14.44 15.74
C LYS A 155 7.62 -15.95 15.70
N GLN A 156 7.04 -16.65 14.74
CA GLN A 156 7.08 -18.11 14.66
C GLN A 156 8.41 -18.61 14.08
N ASP A 157 8.97 -17.87 13.11
CA ASP A 157 10.26 -18.23 12.51
C ASP A 157 10.91 -16.99 11.86
N PRO A 158 12.24 -16.78 12.04
CA PRO A 158 12.97 -15.64 11.46
C PRO A 158 12.94 -15.57 9.93
N SER A 159 12.70 -16.68 9.25
CA SER A 159 12.62 -16.74 7.78
C SER A 159 11.38 -16.05 7.20
N PHE A 160 10.44 -15.60 8.03
CA PHE A 160 9.33 -14.74 7.63
C PHE A 160 9.71 -13.25 7.58
N GLY A 161 10.97 -12.92 7.87
CA GLY A 161 11.50 -11.56 7.75
C GLY A 161 11.41 -10.73 9.03
N HIS A 162 11.61 -9.43 8.87
CA HIS A 162 11.77 -8.48 9.98
C HIS A 162 10.84 -7.28 9.82
N PRO A 163 9.54 -7.42 10.14
CA PRO A 163 8.54 -6.38 9.94
C PRO A 163 8.87 -5.07 10.68
N GLU A 164 9.59 -5.13 11.81
CA GLU A 164 9.96 -3.94 12.58
C GLU A 164 10.82 -2.96 11.78
N LYS A 165 11.60 -3.44 10.82
CA LYS A 165 12.41 -2.57 9.95
C LYS A 165 11.57 -1.66 9.05
N PHE A 166 10.31 -2.01 8.85
CA PHE A 166 9.40 -1.29 7.96
C PHE A 166 8.35 -0.46 8.70
N CYS A 167 8.00 -0.83 9.93
CA CYS A 167 6.87 -0.23 10.63
C CYS A 167 7.19 0.33 12.02
N SER A 168 8.47 0.44 12.42
CA SER A 168 8.83 0.92 13.76
C SER A 168 9.18 2.41 13.84
N ASP A 169 9.43 3.06 12.72
CA ASP A 169 9.90 4.44 12.66
C ASP A 169 9.03 5.26 11.70
N ILE A 170 8.05 6.00 12.26
CA ILE A 170 7.12 6.81 11.48
C ILE A 170 7.85 7.91 10.72
N ALA A 171 8.86 8.54 11.32
CA ALA A 171 9.60 9.61 10.67
C ALA A 171 10.25 9.18 9.34
N LYS A 172 10.56 7.88 9.22
CA LYS A 172 11.09 7.29 7.99
C LYS A 172 10.03 6.77 7.03
N THR A 173 8.82 6.54 7.49
CA THR A 173 7.77 5.86 6.72
C THR A 173 6.54 6.73 6.49
N ASN A 174 6.49 7.93 7.09
CA ASN A 174 5.39 8.87 6.90
C ASN A 174 5.42 9.43 5.47
N TRP A 175 4.26 9.39 4.84
CA TRP A 175 4.06 9.94 3.50
C TRP A 175 2.75 10.72 3.47
N GLU A 176 2.83 11.96 3.01
CA GLU A 176 1.67 12.83 2.88
C GLU A 176 1.38 13.08 1.41
N SER A 177 0.14 12.93 1.00
CA SER A 177 -0.30 13.25 -0.34
C SER A 177 -1.63 13.99 -0.33
N ALA A 178 -1.81 14.89 -1.29
CA ALA A 178 -3.05 15.61 -1.48
C ALA A 178 -3.42 15.68 -2.96
N THR A 179 -4.71 15.57 -3.25
CA THR A 179 -5.24 15.83 -4.58
C THR A 179 -6.04 17.11 -4.55
N VAL A 180 -5.62 18.07 -5.37
CA VAL A 180 -6.34 19.34 -5.53
C VAL A 180 -7.11 19.29 -6.85
N THR A 181 -8.43 19.39 -6.77
CA THR A 181 -9.30 19.45 -7.94
C THR A 181 -9.84 20.85 -8.11
N THR A 182 -9.61 21.46 -9.27
CA THR A 182 -10.12 22.77 -9.62
C THR A 182 -11.11 22.67 -10.79
N CYS A 183 -12.18 23.45 -10.72
CA CYS A 183 -13.18 23.48 -11.79
C CYS A 183 -12.70 24.22 -13.04
N LEU A 184 -11.85 25.24 -12.85
CA LEU A 184 -11.34 26.09 -13.91
C LEU A 184 -9.84 26.29 -13.76
N LEU A 185 -9.16 26.42 -14.90
CA LEU A 185 -7.70 26.56 -14.94
C LEU A 185 -7.17 27.75 -14.14
N TYR A 186 -7.99 28.78 -13.92
CA TYR A 186 -7.66 30.02 -13.19
C TYR A 186 -8.22 30.06 -11.77
N THR A 187 -8.82 29.01 -11.26
CA THR A 187 -9.33 28.98 -9.87
C THR A 187 -8.25 28.66 -8.85
N SER A 188 -7.11 28.15 -9.27
CA SER A 188 -5.92 28.00 -8.43
C SER A 188 -4.96 29.14 -8.76
N PRO A 189 -4.81 30.16 -7.90
CA PRO A 189 -3.87 31.24 -8.15
C PRO A 189 -2.45 30.69 -8.18
N SER A 190 -1.83 30.75 -9.37
CA SER A 190 -0.41 30.47 -9.51
C SER A 190 0.40 31.56 -8.80
N PRO A 191 1.52 31.25 -8.14
CA PRO A 191 2.45 32.26 -7.65
C PRO A 191 2.93 33.25 -8.75
N ARG A 192 2.79 32.86 -10.03
CA ARG A 192 3.10 33.72 -11.19
C ARG A 192 1.97 34.67 -11.55
N ASP A 193 0.72 34.36 -11.23
CA ASP A 193 -0.43 35.20 -11.57
C ASP A 193 -0.48 36.46 -10.72
N GLY A 194 0.09 36.45 -9.53
CA GLY A 194 0.28 37.62 -8.68
C GLY A 194 1.38 38.60 -9.17
N ALA A 195 2.25 38.17 -10.09
CA ALA A 195 3.35 38.99 -10.61
C ALA A 195 2.99 39.72 -11.92
N THR A 196 1.91 39.34 -12.57
CA THR A 196 1.48 39.92 -13.87
C THR A 196 0.44 41.04 -13.73
N SER A 197 -0.05 41.33 -12.53
CA SER A 197 -1.02 42.39 -12.26
C SER A 197 -0.39 43.66 -11.70
N ARG A 198 0.85 44.01 -12.12
CA ARG A 198 1.46 45.32 -11.85
C ARG A 198 2.00 45.92 -13.14
#